data_25ff08de996c5b8271444195e69571fc
#
_entry.id   25ff08de996c5b8271444195e69571fc
#
_cell.length_a   1.000
_cell.length_b   1.000
_cell.length_c   1.000
_cell.angle_alpha   90.00
_cell.angle_beta   90.00
_cell.angle_gamma   90.00
#
_symmetry.space_group_name_H-M   'P 1'
#
loop_
_entity.id
_entity.type
_entity.pdbx_description
1 polymer ?
#
loop_
_entity_poly.entity_id
_entity_poly.type
_entity_poly.pdbx_seq_one_letter_code
_entity_poly.pdbx_strand_id
1 'polypeptide(L)'
;MKRFLFFTIACLSSSWGMAQIATDTYVEVLYFHGKQRCATCKAIDKHTKEVVNVDLAELVKNGKLRFKEIDISTPEGEKLAEKYRVSWSSLYVNKWENGKEERNDMTRFGFQNARSNTTVFKKELKQKINRLLK
;
A
#
# COMPACT_ATOMS: atom_id res chain seq x y z
N MET A 1 -32.52 -66.23 22.56
CA MET A 1 -32.64 -64.88 22.00
C MET A 1 -31.38 -64.11 22.35
N LYS A 2 -30.46 -63.97 21.40
CA LYS A 2 -29.22 -63.25 21.60
C LYS A 2 -29.37 -61.87 20.95
N ARG A 3 -29.38 -60.84 21.80
CA ARG A 3 -29.38 -59.42 21.33
C ARG A 3 -27.94 -59.05 21.05
N PHE A 4 -27.60 -58.82 19.75
CA PHE A 4 -26.37 -58.23 19.35
C PHE A 4 -26.52 -56.67 19.40
N LEU A 5 -25.80 -56.07 20.33
CA LEU A 5 -25.64 -54.61 20.38
C LEU A 5 -24.54 -54.23 19.37
N PHE A 6 -24.94 -53.56 18.29
CA PHE A 6 -24.00 -52.94 17.40
C PHE A 6 -23.59 -51.58 17.98
N PHE A 7 -22.37 -51.52 18.48
CA PHE A 7 -21.72 -50.23 18.77
C PHE A 7 -21.24 -49.58 17.46
N THR A 8 -21.94 -48.59 16.98
CA THR A 8 -21.46 -47.72 15.90
C THR A 8 -20.52 -46.72 16.49
N ILE A 9 -19.23 -46.90 16.24
CA ILE A 9 -18.18 -45.91 16.52
C ILE A 9 -18.30 -44.83 15.46
N ALA A 10 -18.86 -43.64 15.83
CA ALA A 10 -18.84 -42.45 15.02
C ALA A 10 -17.42 -41.86 15.07
N CYS A 11 -16.65 -42.04 14.00
CA CYS A 11 -15.41 -41.31 13.78
C CYS A 11 -15.72 -39.84 13.53
N LEU A 12 -15.55 -39.00 14.55
CA LEU A 12 -15.47 -37.55 14.42
C LEU A 12 -14.12 -37.19 13.76
N SER A 13 -14.13 -37.11 12.44
CA SER A 13 -13.03 -36.49 11.69
C SER A 13 -13.06 -34.99 11.93
N SER A 14 -12.29 -34.50 12.89
CA SER A 14 -12.01 -33.12 13.09
C SER A 14 -11.15 -32.63 11.92
N SER A 15 -11.81 -32.06 10.92
CA SER A 15 -11.14 -31.28 9.87
C SER A 15 -10.54 -30.03 10.51
N TRP A 16 -9.25 -30.10 10.83
CA TRP A 16 -8.48 -28.92 11.14
C TRP A 16 -8.35 -28.12 9.83
N GLY A 17 -9.27 -27.18 9.64
CA GLY A 17 -9.14 -26.17 8.60
C GLY A 17 -7.87 -25.37 8.90
N MET A 18 -6.78 -25.67 8.21
CA MET A 18 -5.66 -24.78 8.11
C MET A 18 -6.21 -23.49 7.45
N ALA A 19 -6.42 -22.46 8.27
CA ALA A 19 -6.63 -21.12 7.75
C ALA A 19 -5.39 -20.78 6.92
N GLN A 20 -5.52 -20.83 5.60
CA GLN A 20 -4.52 -20.27 4.71
C GLN A 20 -4.44 -18.79 5.04
N ILE A 21 -3.36 -18.41 5.74
CA ILE A 21 -2.98 -17.00 5.87
C ILE A 21 -2.65 -16.56 4.44
N ALA A 22 -3.62 -15.92 3.79
CA ALA A 22 -3.37 -15.28 2.52
C ALA A 22 -2.23 -14.27 2.76
N THR A 23 -1.07 -14.52 2.16
CA THR A 23 0.06 -13.61 2.17
C THR A 23 -0.32 -12.42 1.29
N ASP A 24 -1.00 -11.44 1.88
CA ASP A 24 -1.42 -10.24 1.18
C ASP A 24 -0.20 -9.35 0.97
N THR A 25 0.36 -9.44 -0.24
CA THR A 25 1.38 -8.49 -0.69
C THR A 25 0.68 -7.37 -1.44
N TYR A 26 0.87 -6.14 -0.99
CA TYR A 26 0.39 -4.94 -1.66
C TYR A 26 1.39 -3.79 -1.52
N VAL A 27 1.25 -2.82 -2.40
CA VAL A 27 2.01 -1.56 -2.34
C VAL A 27 1.08 -0.45 -1.86
N GLU A 28 1.58 0.36 -0.94
CA GLU A 28 0.89 1.56 -0.46
C GLU A 28 1.71 2.79 -0.83
N VAL A 29 1.12 3.70 -1.59
CA VAL A 29 1.70 4.99 -1.91
C VAL A 29 1.15 6.02 -0.94
N LEU A 30 2.02 6.69 -0.19
CA LEU A 30 1.69 7.73 0.77
C LEU A 30 2.22 9.07 0.28
N TYR A 31 1.33 10.05 0.17
CA TYR A 31 1.72 11.42 -0.11
C TYR A 31 1.35 12.31 1.06
N PHE A 32 2.35 12.82 1.75
CA PHE A 32 2.21 13.77 2.85
C PHE A 32 2.27 15.20 2.33
N HIS A 33 1.42 16.07 2.86
CA HIS A 33 1.45 17.49 2.55
C HIS A 33 0.94 18.35 3.70
N GLY A 34 1.37 19.59 3.78
CA GLY A 34 0.81 20.60 4.67
C GLY A 34 -0.27 21.45 3.99
N LYS A 35 -0.75 22.48 4.70
CA LYS A 35 -1.75 23.43 4.17
C LYS A 35 -1.22 24.22 2.98
N GLN A 36 0.04 24.64 3.06
CA GLN A 36 0.69 25.37 1.97
C GLN A 36 1.48 24.41 1.09
N ARG A 37 1.16 24.40 -0.19
CA ARG A 37 1.80 23.52 -1.16
C ARG A 37 2.53 24.33 -2.22
N CYS A 38 3.82 24.07 -2.40
CA CYS A 38 4.62 24.62 -3.50
C CYS A 38 4.19 24.04 -4.85
N ALA A 39 4.63 24.68 -5.95
CA ALA A 39 4.31 24.19 -7.30
C ALA A 39 4.80 22.76 -7.55
N THR A 40 5.99 22.41 -7.05
CA THR A 40 6.53 21.04 -7.15
C THR A 40 5.74 20.05 -6.28
N CYS A 41 5.32 20.47 -5.08
CA CYS A 41 4.44 19.65 -4.22
C CYS A 41 3.13 19.29 -4.92
N LYS A 42 2.51 20.27 -5.58
CA LYS A 42 1.29 20.04 -6.38
C LYS A 42 1.54 19.12 -7.59
N ALA A 43 2.70 19.21 -8.22
CA ALA A 43 3.09 18.35 -9.33
C ALA A 43 3.27 16.90 -8.86
N ILE A 44 3.92 16.67 -7.72
CA ILE A 44 4.03 15.32 -7.12
C ILE A 44 2.65 14.72 -6.87
N ASP A 45 1.75 15.45 -6.21
CA ASP A 45 0.39 15.02 -5.95
C ASP A 45 -0.36 14.64 -7.24
N LYS A 46 -0.42 15.59 -8.18
CA LYS A 46 -1.12 15.40 -9.45
C LYS A 46 -0.64 14.18 -10.21
N HIS A 47 0.66 14.06 -10.44
CA HIS A 47 1.22 12.99 -11.27
C HIS A 47 1.23 11.64 -10.54
N THR A 48 1.32 11.62 -9.22
CA THR A 48 1.13 10.40 -8.44
C THR A 48 -0.30 9.88 -8.59
N LYS A 49 -1.31 10.76 -8.49
CA LYS A 49 -2.71 10.39 -8.70
C LYS A 49 -2.98 9.90 -10.12
N GLU A 50 -2.37 10.51 -11.13
CA GLU A 50 -2.48 10.03 -12.51
C GLU A 50 -1.92 8.62 -12.67
N VAL A 51 -0.74 8.33 -12.12
CA VAL A 51 -0.15 6.99 -12.16
C VAL A 51 -1.02 5.97 -11.44
N VAL A 52 -1.45 6.29 -10.23
CA VAL A 52 -2.22 5.35 -9.40
C VAL A 52 -3.63 5.10 -9.96
N ASN A 53 -4.35 6.17 -10.28
CA ASN A 53 -5.77 6.09 -10.61
C ASN A 53 -6.06 5.86 -12.09
N VAL A 54 -5.10 6.13 -12.97
CA VAL A 54 -5.25 5.96 -14.42
C VAL A 54 -4.34 4.85 -14.93
N ASP A 55 -3.01 5.02 -14.78
CA ASP A 55 -2.06 4.08 -15.38
C ASP A 55 -2.08 2.71 -14.70
N LEU A 56 -2.31 2.64 -13.39
CA LEU A 56 -2.32 1.43 -12.57
C LEU A 56 -3.68 1.17 -11.92
N ALA A 57 -4.76 1.65 -12.51
CA ALA A 57 -6.13 1.53 -11.99
C ALA A 57 -6.52 0.07 -11.68
N GLU A 58 -6.09 -0.90 -12.48
CA GLU A 58 -6.36 -2.32 -12.25
C GLU A 58 -5.71 -2.84 -10.96
N LEU A 59 -4.53 -2.36 -10.60
CA LEU A 59 -3.88 -2.72 -9.35
C LEU A 59 -4.62 -2.15 -8.14
N VAL A 60 -5.20 -0.96 -8.26
CA VAL A 60 -6.06 -0.37 -7.23
C VAL A 60 -7.34 -1.18 -7.08
N LYS A 61 -7.99 -1.52 -8.19
CA LYS A 61 -9.24 -2.28 -8.22
C LYS A 61 -9.11 -3.67 -7.58
N ASN A 62 -7.99 -4.35 -7.78
CA ASN A 62 -7.75 -5.68 -7.20
C ASN A 62 -7.08 -5.65 -5.82
N GLY A 63 -6.90 -4.48 -5.21
CA GLY A 63 -6.35 -4.31 -3.86
C GLY A 63 -4.83 -4.44 -3.75
N LYS A 64 -4.11 -4.56 -4.87
CA LYS A 64 -2.64 -4.65 -4.90
C LYS A 64 -1.94 -3.30 -4.77
N LEU A 65 -2.64 -2.23 -5.05
CA LEU A 65 -2.14 -0.86 -4.90
C LEU A 65 -3.13 -0.02 -4.11
N ARG A 66 -2.62 0.69 -3.11
CA ARG A 66 -3.40 1.62 -2.28
C ARG A 66 -2.74 2.99 -2.32
N PHE A 67 -3.54 4.04 -2.31
CA PHE A 67 -3.06 5.42 -2.26
C PHE A 67 -3.70 6.15 -1.09
N LYS A 68 -2.87 6.87 -0.35
CA LYS A 68 -3.33 7.76 0.72
C LYS A 68 -2.69 9.13 0.58
N GLU A 69 -3.51 10.14 0.52
CA GLU A 69 -3.14 11.55 0.69
C GLU A 69 -3.29 11.92 2.17
N ILE A 70 -2.23 12.47 2.77
CA ILE A 70 -2.15 12.72 4.20
C ILE A 70 -1.87 14.18 4.44
N ASP A 71 -2.86 14.90 4.96
CA ASP A 71 -2.69 16.28 5.43
C ASP A 71 -2.10 16.27 6.84
N ILE A 72 -0.81 16.62 6.95
CA ILE A 72 -0.07 16.63 8.22
C ILE A 72 -0.54 17.73 9.19
N SER A 73 -1.42 18.61 8.76
CA SER A 73 -2.04 19.64 9.61
C SER A 73 -3.27 19.14 10.39
N THR A 74 -3.74 17.93 10.10
CA THR A 74 -4.81 17.25 10.83
C THR A 74 -4.25 16.40 11.96
N PRO A 75 -5.00 16.12 13.05
CA PRO A 75 -4.53 15.28 14.14
C PRO A 75 -4.13 13.86 13.70
N GLU A 76 -4.88 13.26 12.76
CA GLU A 76 -4.60 11.95 12.20
C GLU A 76 -3.34 11.96 11.32
N GLY A 77 -3.22 13.00 10.48
CA GLY A 77 -2.06 13.19 9.60
C GLY A 77 -0.79 13.46 10.38
N GLU A 78 -0.86 14.27 11.46
CA GLU A 78 0.25 14.53 12.36
C GLU A 78 0.80 13.25 12.99
N LYS A 79 -0.07 12.39 13.53
CA LYS A 79 0.35 11.09 14.10
C LYS A 79 1.07 10.21 13.08
N LEU A 80 0.58 10.19 11.85
CA LEU A 80 1.23 9.42 10.80
C LEU A 80 2.55 10.05 10.35
N ALA A 81 2.60 11.37 10.27
CA ALA A 81 3.82 12.13 9.98
C ALA A 81 4.90 11.88 11.03
N GLU A 82 4.56 11.87 12.31
CA GLU A 82 5.49 11.52 13.40
C GLU A 82 6.05 10.10 13.24
N LYS A 83 5.19 9.13 12.95
CA LYS A 83 5.59 7.74 12.71
C LYS A 83 6.59 7.62 11.55
N TYR A 84 6.44 8.43 10.53
CA TYR A 84 7.34 8.48 9.36
C TYR A 84 8.46 9.49 9.49
N ARG A 85 8.48 10.29 10.58
CA ARG A 85 9.41 11.42 10.78
C ARG A 85 9.37 12.42 9.63
N VAL A 86 8.17 12.71 9.19
CA VAL A 86 7.88 13.65 8.09
C VAL A 86 7.38 14.97 8.68
N SER A 87 7.93 16.09 8.21
CA SER A 87 7.52 17.44 8.63
C SER A 87 7.08 18.35 7.47
N TRP A 88 7.09 17.83 6.25
CA TRP A 88 6.74 18.55 5.03
C TRP A 88 6.25 17.59 3.94
N SER A 89 6.03 18.10 2.71
CA SER A 89 5.60 17.26 1.59
C SER A 89 6.57 16.11 1.32
N SER A 90 6.07 14.89 1.36
CA SER A 90 6.89 13.68 1.21
C SER A 90 6.14 12.60 0.46
N LEU A 91 6.86 11.82 -0.32
CA LEU A 91 6.31 10.71 -1.11
C LEU A 91 6.98 9.41 -0.71
N TYR A 92 6.16 8.44 -0.28
CA TYR A 92 6.60 7.08 0.06
C TYR A 92 5.91 6.06 -0.83
N VAL A 93 6.64 5.02 -1.22
CA VAL A 93 6.11 3.86 -1.93
C VAL A 93 6.51 2.63 -1.14
N ASN A 94 5.59 2.12 -0.35
CA ASN A 94 5.87 1.08 0.64
C ASN A 94 5.31 -0.27 0.20
N LYS A 95 6.09 -1.32 0.39
CA LYS A 95 5.62 -2.70 0.24
C LYS A 95 5.11 -3.20 1.58
N TRP A 96 3.95 -3.80 1.58
CA TRP A 96 3.42 -4.59 2.68
C TRP A 96 3.41 -6.06 2.30
N GLU A 97 4.02 -6.89 3.13
CA GLU A 97 4.07 -8.33 2.94
C GLU A 97 4.02 -9.03 4.30
N ASN A 98 3.04 -9.91 4.49
CA ASN A 98 2.86 -10.60 5.77
C ASN A 98 2.75 -9.66 6.99
N GLY A 99 2.10 -8.52 6.84
CA GLY A 99 1.96 -7.50 7.89
C GLY A 99 3.22 -6.68 8.18
N LYS A 100 4.30 -6.88 7.42
CA LYS A 100 5.54 -6.12 7.52
C LYS A 100 5.61 -5.03 6.46
N GLU A 101 6.01 -3.84 6.87
CA GLU A 101 6.18 -2.67 6.01
C GLU A 101 7.64 -2.50 5.60
N GLU A 102 7.90 -2.46 4.31
CA GLU A 102 9.16 -2.01 3.73
C GLU A 102 8.96 -0.59 3.18
N ARG A 103 9.60 0.39 3.78
CA ARG A 103 9.46 1.80 3.40
C ARG A 103 10.45 2.20 2.32
N ASN A 104 9.95 2.87 1.30
CA ASN A 104 10.76 3.43 0.24
C ASN A 104 10.45 4.93 0.09
N ASP A 105 11.38 5.76 0.54
CA ASP A 105 11.27 7.22 0.42
C ASP A 105 11.62 7.66 -1.00
N MET A 106 10.64 8.21 -1.71
CA MET A 106 10.79 8.79 -3.03
C MET A 106 10.66 10.32 -3.04
N THR A 107 10.72 10.95 -1.89
CA THR A 107 10.54 12.41 -1.76
C THR A 107 11.56 13.18 -2.59
N ARG A 108 12.83 12.89 -2.45
CA ARG A 108 13.90 13.56 -3.20
C ARG A 108 13.72 13.38 -4.70
N PHE A 109 13.44 12.16 -5.12
CA PHE A 109 13.18 11.85 -6.52
C PHE A 109 11.96 12.63 -7.06
N GLY A 110 10.89 12.71 -6.27
CA GLY A 110 9.69 13.47 -6.60
C GLY A 110 9.98 14.94 -6.80
N PHE A 111 10.70 15.57 -5.88
CA PHE A 111 11.08 16.98 -5.98
C PHE A 111 11.99 17.27 -7.18
N GLN A 112 12.85 16.35 -7.55
CA GLN A 112 13.75 16.51 -8.70
C GLN A 112 13.04 16.36 -10.05
N ASN A 113 11.98 15.55 -10.14
CA ASN A 113 11.44 15.11 -11.44
C ASN A 113 9.97 15.45 -11.67
N ALA A 114 9.13 15.54 -10.66
CA ALA A 114 7.68 15.64 -10.86
C ALA A 114 7.25 16.85 -11.69
N ARG A 115 7.91 17.98 -11.52
CA ARG A 115 7.62 19.22 -12.25
C ARG A 115 8.42 19.36 -13.54
N SER A 116 9.72 19.12 -13.48
CA SER A 116 10.65 19.41 -14.58
C SER A 116 10.84 18.23 -15.54
N ASN A 117 10.57 17.02 -15.09
CA ASN A 117 10.76 15.79 -15.87
C ASN A 117 9.64 14.77 -15.60
N THR A 118 8.42 15.20 -15.87
CA THR A 118 7.19 14.48 -15.55
C THR A 118 7.16 13.06 -16.14
N THR A 119 7.63 12.88 -17.36
CA THR A 119 7.68 11.58 -18.03
C THR A 119 8.55 10.59 -17.26
N VAL A 120 9.73 11.03 -16.81
CA VAL A 120 10.63 10.20 -15.97
C VAL A 120 10.00 9.94 -14.63
N PHE A 121 9.40 10.94 -13.99
CA PHE A 121 8.70 10.76 -12.71
C PHE A 121 7.64 9.66 -12.79
N LYS A 122 6.74 9.75 -13.74
CA LYS A 122 5.64 8.78 -13.92
C LYS A 122 6.16 7.38 -14.25
N LYS A 123 7.17 7.28 -15.12
CA LYS A 123 7.79 6.01 -15.52
C LYS A 123 8.43 5.30 -14.33
N GLU A 124 9.27 6.01 -13.59
CA GLU A 124 10.01 5.43 -12.46
C GLU A 124 9.07 5.07 -11.30
N LEU A 125 8.03 5.89 -11.03
CA LEU A 125 7.03 5.58 -10.03
C LEU A 125 6.28 4.27 -10.38
N LYS A 126 5.84 4.11 -11.63
CA LYS A 126 5.23 2.85 -12.10
C LYS A 126 6.17 1.66 -11.97
N GLN A 127 7.42 1.81 -12.37
CA GLN A 127 8.42 0.74 -12.27
C GLN A 127 8.69 0.36 -10.82
N LYS A 128 8.78 1.34 -9.90
CA LYS A 128 8.96 1.08 -8.48
C LYS A 128 7.81 0.27 -7.91
N ILE A 129 6.58 0.67 -8.18
CA ILE A 129 5.38 -0.05 -7.73
C ILE A 129 5.38 -1.48 -8.26
N ASN A 130 5.61 -1.66 -9.56
CA ASN A 130 5.62 -2.99 -10.18
C ASN A 130 6.74 -3.89 -9.66
N ARG A 131 7.92 -3.36 -9.36
CA ARG A 131 9.03 -4.12 -8.77
C ARG A 131 8.70 -4.62 -7.36
N LEU A 132 8.04 -3.80 -6.55
CA LEU A 132 7.67 -4.16 -5.18
C LEU A 132 6.57 -5.23 -5.13
N LEU A 133 5.78 -5.37 -6.19
CA LEU A 133 4.72 -6.38 -6.29
C LEU A 133 5.21 -7.75 -6.80
N LYS A 134 6.45 -7.84 -7.27
CA LYS A 134 7.07 -9.10 -7.70
C LYS A 134 7.67 -9.84 -6.52
#